data_232c0eca53b58a107fbefbee900d1b76
#
_entry.id   232c0eca53b58a107fbefbee900d1b76
#
_cell.length_a   1.000
_cell.length_b   1.000
_cell.length_c   1.000
_cell.angle_alpha   90.00
_cell.angle_beta   90.00
_cell.angle_gamma   90.00
#
_symmetry.space_group_name_H-M   'P 1'
#
loop_
_entity.id
_entity.type
_entity.pdbx_description
1 polymer ?
#
loop_
_entity_poly.entity_id
_entity_poly.type
_entity_poly.pdbx_seq_one_letter_code
_entity_poly.pdbx_strand_id
1 'polypeptide(L)'
;RRSSDLIPQNTGNIGRTCCATGTKLHLIEPMGFKINEKSVKRAGMDYWEHLDVTIYESYEDFLEKNPNAKIWMATTKGPNRYSDVKFEENDYIMFGKESAGIPEEILVENQEHAIRIPMNPQIRSLNLANSVAIVLYEALRQNDFAGMQMEGHLRKYDWK
;
A
#
# COMPACT_ATOMS: atom_id res chain seq x y z
N ARG A 1 4.48 -13.40 25.52
CA ARG A 1 3.97 -13.35 24.14
C ARG A 1 4.97 -12.59 23.26
N ARG A 2 5.47 -13.22 22.22
CA ARG A 2 6.45 -12.58 21.35
C ARG A 2 5.72 -11.59 20.44
N SER A 3 6.22 -10.36 20.38
CA SER A 3 5.66 -9.32 19.53
C SER A 3 5.65 -9.73 18.04
N SER A 4 6.55 -10.63 17.66
CA SER A 4 6.64 -11.17 16.29
C SER A 4 5.46 -12.05 15.89
N ASP A 5 4.61 -12.45 16.84
CA ASP A 5 3.43 -13.28 16.55
C ASP A 5 2.20 -12.45 16.18
N LEU A 6 2.30 -11.14 16.30
CA LEU A 6 1.19 -10.22 16.03
C LEU A 6 1.40 -9.48 14.71
N ILE A 7 0.36 -9.44 13.88
CA ILE A 7 0.36 -8.61 12.67
C ILE A 7 0.21 -7.15 13.12
N PRO A 8 1.13 -6.25 12.73
CA PRO A 8 0.99 -4.83 13.07
C PRO A 8 -0.31 -4.23 12.56
N GLN A 9 -0.86 -3.30 13.31
CA GLN A 9 -2.12 -2.63 12.95
C GLN A 9 -2.06 -1.99 11.57
N ASN A 10 -0.93 -1.39 11.19
CA ASN A 10 -0.76 -0.80 9.86
C ASN A 10 -0.88 -1.84 8.75
N THR A 11 -0.29 -3.01 8.92
CA THR A 11 -0.39 -4.08 7.92
C THR A 11 -1.84 -4.54 7.79
N GLY A 12 -2.56 -4.67 8.90
CA GLY A 12 -3.99 -5.00 8.90
C GLY A 12 -4.81 -3.95 8.16
N ASN A 13 -4.58 -2.68 8.43
CA ASN A 13 -5.28 -1.57 7.78
C ASN A 13 -4.98 -1.49 6.28
N ILE A 14 -3.73 -1.70 5.89
CA ILE A 14 -3.32 -1.75 4.49
C ILE A 14 -4.04 -2.88 3.76
N GLY A 15 -4.07 -4.07 4.37
CA GLY A 15 -4.77 -5.22 3.82
C GLY A 15 -6.25 -4.95 3.59
N ARG A 16 -6.89 -4.27 4.55
CA ARG A 16 -8.30 -3.87 4.42
C ARG A 16 -8.52 -2.91 3.25
N THR A 17 -7.66 -1.92 3.10
CA THR A 17 -7.72 -0.98 1.99
C THR A 17 -7.52 -1.69 0.65
N CYS A 18 -6.56 -2.61 0.57
CA CYS A 18 -6.34 -3.41 -0.64
C CYS A 18 -7.56 -4.25 -0.98
N CYS A 19 -8.18 -4.86 0.02
CA CYS A 19 -9.40 -5.64 -0.17
C CYS A 19 -10.55 -4.77 -0.67
N ALA A 20 -10.74 -3.59 -0.08
CA ALA A 20 -11.80 -2.65 -0.44
C ALA A 20 -11.66 -2.13 -1.87
N THR A 21 -10.45 -2.08 -2.40
CA THR A 21 -10.15 -1.53 -3.72
C THR A 21 -9.88 -2.58 -4.79
N GLY A 22 -9.86 -3.86 -4.40
CA GLY A 22 -9.50 -4.94 -5.33
C GLY A 22 -8.03 -4.91 -5.73
N THR A 23 -7.16 -4.34 -4.89
CA THR A 23 -5.75 -4.19 -5.16
C THR A 23 -4.97 -5.36 -4.59
N LYS A 24 -4.00 -5.87 -5.34
CA LYS A 24 -3.11 -6.92 -4.87
C LYS A 24 -2.11 -6.34 -3.87
N LEU A 25 -1.83 -7.11 -2.82
CA LEU A 25 -0.85 -6.73 -1.82
C LEU A 25 0.39 -7.60 -1.94
N HIS A 26 1.55 -6.96 -2.08
CA HIS A 26 2.85 -7.63 -2.12
C HIS A 26 3.62 -7.27 -0.87
N LEU A 27 4.01 -8.28 -0.11
CA LEU A 27 4.78 -8.10 1.13
C LEU A 27 6.19 -8.64 0.92
N ILE A 28 7.18 -7.83 1.26
CA ILE A 28 8.59 -8.17 1.08
C ILE A 28 9.24 -8.34 2.44
N GLU A 29 9.85 -9.49 2.67
CA GLU A 29 10.59 -9.78 3.89
C GLU A 29 11.94 -9.05 3.94
N PRO A 30 12.50 -8.79 5.12
CA PRO A 30 12.01 -9.22 6.43
C PRO A 30 10.92 -8.28 6.99
N MET A 31 9.81 -8.86 7.46
CA MET A 31 8.68 -8.09 8.00
C MET A 31 8.67 -8.00 9.54
N GLY A 32 9.38 -8.88 10.20
CA GLY A 32 9.40 -8.92 11.66
C GLY A 32 8.16 -9.56 12.30
N PHE A 33 7.26 -10.12 11.49
CA PHE A 33 6.06 -10.82 11.94
C PHE A 33 5.71 -11.93 10.95
N LYS A 34 4.82 -12.84 11.39
CA LYS A 34 4.37 -13.96 10.55
C LYS A 34 2.93 -13.75 10.10
N ILE A 35 2.66 -14.11 8.86
CA ILE A 35 1.30 -14.12 8.34
C ILE A 35 0.91 -15.59 8.15
N ASN A 36 -0.04 -16.05 8.98
CA ASN A 36 -0.61 -17.38 8.89
C ASN A 36 -2.05 -17.29 9.41
N GLU A 37 -2.79 -18.38 9.31
CA GLU A 37 -4.19 -18.43 9.72
C GLU A 37 -4.40 -17.96 11.17
N LYS A 38 -3.52 -18.35 12.05
CA LYS A 38 -3.60 -18.00 13.48
C LYS A 38 -3.38 -16.50 13.73
N SER A 39 -2.36 -15.91 13.09
CA SER A 39 -2.08 -14.47 13.26
C SER A 39 -3.15 -13.60 12.62
N VAL A 40 -3.72 -14.04 11.50
CA VAL A 40 -4.83 -13.38 10.83
C VAL A 40 -6.07 -13.36 11.72
N LYS A 41 -6.40 -14.48 12.33
CA LYS A 41 -7.52 -14.60 13.27
C LYS A 41 -7.35 -13.67 14.48
N ARG A 42 -6.14 -13.61 15.05
CA ARG A 42 -5.84 -12.73 16.19
C ARG A 42 -5.99 -11.26 15.86
N ALA A 43 -5.67 -10.89 14.64
CA ALA A 43 -5.75 -9.50 14.18
C ALA A 43 -7.17 -9.08 13.81
N GLY A 44 -8.13 -10.03 13.82
CA GLY A 44 -9.51 -9.74 13.42
C GLY A 44 -9.65 -9.40 11.96
N MET A 45 -8.82 -9.97 11.10
CA MET A 45 -8.79 -9.68 9.67
C MET A 45 -9.77 -10.58 8.91
N ASP A 46 -11.07 -10.32 9.11
CA ASP A 46 -12.14 -11.12 8.51
C ASP A 46 -12.15 -11.06 6.98
N TYR A 47 -11.61 -9.98 6.40
CA TYR A 47 -11.53 -9.77 4.96
C TYR A 47 -10.37 -10.55 4.31
N TRP A 48 -9.51 -11.18 5.09
CA TRP A 48 -8.27 -11.81 4.61
C TRP A 48 -8.48 -12.81 3.49
N GLU A 49 -9.56 -13.60 3.55
CA GLU A 49 -9.90 -14.56 2.51
C GLU A 49 -10.11 -13.92 1.14
N HIS A 50 -10.51 -12.65 1.12
CA HIS A 50 -10.78 -11.90 -0.11
C HIS A 50 -9.57 -11.08 -0.57
N LEU A 51 -8.46 -11.17 0.13
CA LEU A 51 -7.26 -10.40 -0.16
C LEU A 51 -6.29 -11.24 -0.98
N ASP A 52 -5.87 -10.68 -2.12
CA ASP A 52 -4.83 -11.28 -2.95
C ASP A 52 -3.48 -10.78 -2.43
N VAL A 53 -2.78 -11.63 -1.69
CA VAL A 53 -1.48 -11.31 -1.08
C VAL A 53 -0.41 -12.28 -1.54
N THR A 54 0.78 -11.73 -1.86
CA THR A 54 1.97 -12.51 -2.21
C THR A 54 3.12 -12.06 -1.32
N ILE A 55 3.88 -13.00 -0.80
CA ILE A 55 5.03 -12.73 0.08
C ILE A 55 6.32 -13.08 -0.67
N TYR A 56 7.28 -12.17 -0.64
CA TYR A 56 8.58 -12.32 -1.29
C TYR A 56 9.69 -12.33 -0.25
N GLU A 57 10.73 -13.08 -0.50
CA GLU A 57 11.90 -13.18 0.39
C GLU A 57 12.71 -11.88 0.43
N SER A 58 12.72 -11.13 -0.68
CA SER A 58 13.51 -9.91 -0.83
C SER A 58 12.95 -9.04 -1.95
N TYR A 59 13.43 -7.80 -2.03
CA TYR A 59 13.11 -6.91 -3.15
C TYR A 59 13.59 -7.51 -4.48
N GLU A 60 14.76 -8.12 -4.47
CA GLU A 60 15.33 -8.79 -5.65
C GLU A 60 14.44 -9.94 -6.12
N ASP A 61 13.89 -10.70 -5.17
CA ASP A 61 12.93 -11.77 -5.46
C ASP A 61 11.67 -11.22 -6.14
N PHE A 62 11.17 -10.08 -5.64
CA PHE A 62 10.03 -9.40 -6.25
C PHE A 62 10.34 -8.99 -7.70
N LEU A 63 11.49 -8.36 -7.93
CA LEU A 63 11.89 -7.91 -9.27
C LEU A 63 12.05 -9.08 -10.24
N GLU A 64 12.59 -10.19 -9.78
CA GLU A 64 12.78 -11.39 -10.59
C GLU A 64 11.44 -11.98 -11.03
N LYS A 65 10.47 -12.00 -10.12
CA LYS A 65 9.13 -12.54 -10.41
C LYS A 65 8.23 -11.56 -11.16
N ASN A 66 8.57 -10.28 -11.15
CA ASN A 66 7.81 -9.23 -11.82
C ASN A 66 8.74 -8.35 -12.67
N PRO A 67 9.37 -8.92 -13.72
CA PRO A 67 10.44 -8.23 -14.46
C PRO A 67 10.00 -6.98 -15.21
N ASN A 68 8.72 -6.84 -15.51
CA ASN A 68 8.19 -5.70 -16.24
C ASN A 68 7.44 -4.71 -15.34
N ALA A 69 7.60 -4.82 -14.03
CA ALA A 69 6.87 -3.98 -13.09
C ALA A 69 7.34 -2.52 -13.19
N LYS A 70 6.38 -1.61 -13.36
CA LYS A 70 6.61 -0.18 -13.22
C LYS A 70 6.24 0.18 -11.78
N ILE A 71 7.24 0.64 -11.01
CA ILE A 71 7.10 0.82 -9.58
C ILE A 71 7.24 2.30 -9.20
N TRP A 72 6.19 2.86 -8.61
CA TRP A 72 6.23 4.17 -7.99
C TRP A 72 6.68 3.99 -6.54
N MET A 73 7.62 4.80 -6.09
CA MET A 73 8.23 4.66 -4.77
C MET A 73 7.82 5.83 -3.89
N ALA A 74 6.95 5.58 -2.92
CA ALA A 74 6.46 6.62 -2.02
C ALA A 74 7.48 6.88 -0.91
N THR A 75 7.94 8.10 -0.83
CA THR A 75 8.95 8.52 0.15
C THR A 75 8.76 9.99 0.49
N THR A 76 9.01 10.35 1.75
CA THR A 76 8.96 11.76 2.18
C THR A 76 10.05 12.61 1.53
N LYS A 77 11.02 11.98 0.87
CA LYS A 77 12.15 12.62 0.18
C LYS A 77 11.95 12.72 -1.34
N GLY A 78 10.80 12.30 -1.85
CA GLY A 78 10.54 12.24 -3.29
C GLY A 78 10.51 13.61 -3.94
N PRO A 79 11.11 13.76 -5.14
CA PRO A 79 11.11 15.02 -5.87
C PRO A 79 9.79 15.30 -6.60
N ASN A 80 8.96 14.27 -6.79
CA ASN A 80 7.72 14.39 -7.54
C ASN A 80 6.52 14.32 -6.61
N ARG A 81 5.57 15.24 -6.80
CA ARG A 81 4.33 15.18 -6.03
C ARG A 81 3.45 14.05 -6.57
N TYR A 82 2.87 13.25 -5.66
CA TYR A 82 2.08 12.07 -6.03
C TYR A 82 0.91 12.40 -6.98
N SER A 83 0.37 13.60 -6.89
CA SER A 83 -0.76 14.05 -7.73
C SER A 83 -0.35 14.56 -9.10
N ASP A 84 0.95 14.76 -9.35
CA ASP A 84 1.46 15.26 -10.63
C ASP A 84 1.90 14.15 -11.58
N VAL A 85 2.05 12.94 -11.07
CA VAL A 85 2.48 11.80 -11.89
C VAL A 85 1.27 11.05 -12.44
N LYS A 86 1.47 10.31 -13.53
CA LYS A 86 0.40 9.56 -14.16
C LYS A 86 0.51 8.08 -13.83
N PHE A 87 -0.44 7.58 -13.05
CA PHE A 87 -0.53 6.16 -12.71
C PHE A 87 -1.29 5.41 -13.80
N GLU A 88 -0.77 4.25 -14.17
CA GLU A 88 -1.43 3.33 -15.09
C GLU A 88 -2.01 2.15 -14.30
N GLU A 89 -2.97 1.47 -14.87
CA GLU A 89 -3.75 0.43 -14.18
C GLU A 89 -2.91 -0.68 -13.56
N ASN A 90 -1.84 -1.09 -14.22
CA ASN A 90 -1.00 -2.19 -13.77
C ASN A 90 0.28 -1.74 -13.05
N ASP A 91 0.36 -0.48 -12.67
CA ASP A 91 1.49 0.04 -11.93
C ASP A 91 1.52 -0.48 -10.50
N TYR A 92 2.70 -0.52 -9.93
CA TYR A 92 2.93 -0.88 -8.53
C TYR A 92 3.26 0.38 -7.74
N ILE A 93 2.87 0.40 -6.48
CA ILE A 93 3.23 1.48 -5.56
C ILE A 93 3.95 0.82 -4.37
N MET A 94 5.19 1.25 -4.14
CA MET A 94 6.04 0.69 -3.09
C MET A 94 6.13 1.65 -1.92
N PHE A 95 6.01 1.10 -0.72
CA PHE A 95 6.20 1.83 0.53
C PHE A 95 7.28 1.15 1.35
N GLY A 96 8.07 1.93 2.05
CA GLY A 96 9.11 1.41 2.90
C GLY A 96 8.61 1.11 4.31
N LYS A 97 9.50 0.57 5.13
CA LYS A 97 9.23 0.33 6.56
C LYS A 97 9.02 1.67 7.27
N GLU A 98 8.17 1.67 8.29
CA GLU A 98 7.90 2.87 9.09
C GLU A 98 9.15 3.49 9.70
N SER A 99 10.09 2.65 10.13
CA SER A 99 11.30 3.10 10.81
C SER A 99 12.38 3.63 9.89
N ALA A 100 12.50 3.09 8.67
CA ALA A 100 13.63 3.37 7.78
C ALA A 100 13.24 3.88 6.38
N GLY A 101 11.99 3.65 5.96
CA GLY A 101 11.56 3.98 4.61
C GLY A 101 12.19 3.08 3.56
N ILE A 102 12.13 3.49 2.31
CA ILE A 102 12.76 2.77 1.19
C ILE A 102 14.26 3.08 1.21
N PRO A 103 15.14 2.07 1.06
CA PRO A 103 16.58 2.32 1.01
C PRO A 103 16.97 3.35 -0.04
N GLU A 104 17.87 4.27 0.32
CA GLU A 104 18.25 5.38 -0.56
C GLU A 104 18.93 4.91 -1.85
N GLU A 105 19.66 3.80 -1.82
CA GLU A 105 20.29 3.23 -3.01
C GLU A 105 19.26 2.77 -4.04
N ILE A 106 18.06 2.38 -3.60
CA ILE A 106 16.95 2.05 -4.50
C ILE A 106 16.32 3.33 -5.05
N LEU A 107 16.13 4.32 -4.19
CA LEU A 107 15.48 5.59 -4.58
C LEU A 107 16.30 6.34 -5.63
N VAL A 108 17.61 6.42 -5.47
CA VAL A 108 18.48 7.19 -6.36
C VAL A 108 18.46 6.63 -7.79
N GLU A 109 18.30 5.33 -7.93
CA GLU A 109 18.19 4.68 -9.24
C GLU A 109 16.81 4.86 -9.89
N ASN A 110 15.84 5.38 -9.13
CA ASN A 110 14.44 5.50 -9.58
C ASN A 110 13.87 6.90 -9.28
N GLN A 111 14.69 7.92 -9.40
CA GLN A 111 14.33 9.31 -9.06
C GLN A 111 13.02 9.77 -9.73
N GLU A 112 12.82 9.44 -10.99
CA GLU A 112 11.64 9.83 -11.75
C GLU A 112 10.35 9.16 -11.25
N HIS A 113 10.47 8.05 -10.52
CA HIS A 113 9.35 7.34 -9.92
C HIS A 113 9.26 7.54 -8.40
N ALA A 114 10.11 8.39 -7.83
CA ALA A 114 10.04 8.70 -6.40
C ALA A 114 9.03 9.81 -6.18
N ILE A 115 7.99 9.51 -5.43
CA ILE A 115 6.84 10.39 -5.23
C ILE A 115 6.63 10.70 -3.75
N ARG A 116 6.03 11.85 -3.49
CA ARG A 116 5.76 12.28 -2.12
C ARG A 116 4.34 12.79 -1.98
N ILE A 117 3.82 12.68 -0.76
CA ILE A 117 2.59 13.34 -0.34
C ILE A 117 3.02 14.67 0.30
N PRO A 118 2.52 15.81 -0.17
CA PRO A 118 2.83 17.11 0.46
C PRO A 118 2.38 17.13 1.92
N MET A 119 3.20 17.69 2.77
CA MET A 119 2.92 17.79 4.21
C MET A 119 3.36 19.13 4.75
N ASN A 120 2.80 19.50 5.89
CA ASN A 120 3.29 20.62 6.68
C ASN A 120 4.76 20.37 7.05
N PRO A 121 5.64 21.36 6.91
CA PRO A 121 7.08 21.14 7.15
C PRO A 121 7.43 20.74 8.59
N GLN A 122 6.53 20.92 9.53
CA GLN A 122 6.76 20.55 10.93
C GLN A 122 6.52 19.05 11.19
N ILE A 123 5.95 18.34 10.22
CA ILE A 123 5.63 16.91 10.35
C ILE A 123 6.57 16.11 9.44
N ARG A 124 7.17 15.05 9.98
CA ARG A 124 8.14 14.23 9.25
C ARG A 124 7.51 13.20 8.32
N SER A 125 6.39 12.62 8.73
CA SER A 125 5.74 11.57 7.97
C SER A 125 4.29 11.43 8.40
N LEU A 126 3.50 10.84 7.51
CA LEU A 126 2.15 10.38 7.83
C LEU A 126 2.19 8.92 8.27
N ASN A 127 1.15 8.48 8.95
CA ASN A 127 0.96 7.08 9.25
C ASN A 127 1.04 6.25 7.95
N LEU A 128 1.70 5.12 7.99
CA LEU A 128 1.94 4.31 6.78
C LEU A 128 0.65 3.87 6.10
N ALA A 129 -0.31 3.35 6.85
CA ALA A 129 -1.58 2.90 6.28
C ALA A 129 -2.36 4.05 5.64
N ASN A 130 -2.30 5.24 6.25
CA ASN A 130 -2.91 6.44 5.67
C ASN A 130 -2.23 6.84 4.38
N SER A 131 -0.90 6.79 4.33
CA SER A 131 -0.13 7.11 3.13
C SER A 131 -0.49 6.16 1.98
N VAL A 132 -0.61 4.88 2.28
CA VAL A 132 -1.02 3.88 1.28
C VAL A 132 -2.39 4.23 0.72
N ALA A 133 -3.36 4.52 1.59
CA ALA A 133 -4.72 4.86 1.15
C ALA A 133 -4.74 6.11 0.27
N ILE A 134 -4.01 7.16 0.67
CA ILE A 134 -3.96 8.43 -0.08
C ILE A 134 -3.42 8.20 -1.50
N VAL A 135 -2.27 7.56 -1.63
CA VAL A 135 -1.63 7.36 -2.94
C VAL A 135 -2.43 6.38 -3.78
N LEU A 136 -2.91 5.30 -3.19
CA LEU A 136 -3.70 4.30 -3.89
C LEU A 136 -4.98 4.91 -4.46
N TYR A 137 -5.72 5.69 -3.67
CA TYR A 137 -6.96 6.32 -4.14
C TYR A 137 -6.70 7.38 -5.20
N GLU A 138 -5.57 8.06 -5.18
CA GLU A 138 -5.20 8.96 -6.28
C GLU A 138 -4.98 8.16 -7.57
N ALA A 139 -4.29 7.04 -7.50
CA ALA A 139 -4.09 6.17 -8.67
C ALA A 139 -5.43 5.65 -9.20
N LEU A 140 -6.33 5.24 -8.31
CA LEU A 140 -7.66 4.77 -8.68
C LEU A 140 -8.50 5.88 -9.31
N ARG A 141 -8.42 7.10 -8.74
CA ARG A 141 -9.13 8.26 -9.29
C ARG A 141 -8.69 8.54 -10.73
N GLN A 142 -7.39 8.49 -10.99
CA GLN A 142 -6.85 8.72 -12.34
C GLN A 142 -7.35 7.68 -13.36
N ASN A 143 -7.71 6.49 -12.88
CA ASN A 143 -8.23 5.41 -13.72
C ASN A 143 -9.75 5.22 -13.53
N ASP A 144 -10.45 6.29 -13.15
CA ASP A 144 -11.92 6.36 -13.03
C ASP A 144 -12.53 5.33 -12.09
N PHE A 145 -11.81 4.89 -11.05
CA PHE A 145 -12.30 3.91 -10.07
C PHE A 145 -12.87 2.65 -10.72
N ALA A 146 -12.24 2.18 -11.78
CA ALA A 146 -12.71 1.04 -12.57
C ALA A 146 -13.00 -0.19 -11.67
N GLY A 147 -14.19 -0.76 -11.82
CA GLY A 147 -14.59 -1.95 -11.08
C GLY A 147 -15.08 -1.69 -9.66
N MET A 148 -15.14 -0.43 -9.23
CA MET A 148 -15.59 -0.06 -7.88
C MET A 148 -17.04 0.42 -7.87
N GLN A 149 -17.70 0.23 -6.74
CA GLN A 149 -19.08 0.67 -6.55
C GLN A 149 -19.15 2.18 -6.38
N MET A 150 -19.97 2.84 -7.16
CA MET A 150 -20.08 4.29 -7.22
C MET A 150 -21.36 4.83 -6.56
N GLU A 151 -22.32 3.98 -6.23
CA GLU A 151 -23.62 4.35 -5.70
C GLU A 151 -23.93 3.59 -4.42
N GLY A 152 -24.77 4.17 -3.60
CA GLY A 152 -25.24 3.56 -2.38
C GLY A 152 -26.70 3.85 -2.09
N HIS A 153 -27.27 3.06 -1.21
CA HIS A 153 -28.68 3.17 -0.80
C HIS A 153 -28.78 3.35 0.72
N LEU A 154 -29.76 4.14 1.13
CA LEU A 154 -30.10 4.25 2.54
C LEU A 154 -30.94 3.05 2.95
N ARG A 155 -30.95 2.73 4.25
CA ARG A 155 -31.70 1.59 4.76
C ARG A 155 -33.19 1.87 4.91
N LYS A 156 -33.55 3.09 5.33
CA LYS A 156 -34.93 3.47 5.66
C LYS A 156 -35.53 4.51 4.72
N TYR A 157 -34.70 5.25 4.03
CA TYR A 157 -35.12 6.37 3.19
C TYR A 157 -34.50 6.26 1.81
N ASP A 158 -35.04 7.00 0.88
CA ASP A 158 -34.48 7.12 -0.47
C ASP A 158 -33.76 8.47 -0.60
N TRP A 159 -32.67 8.47 -1.38
CA TRP A 159 -32.02 9.73 -1.74
C TRP A 159 -32.96 10.56 -2.62
N LYS A 160 -33.01 11.86 -2.39
CA LYS A 160 -33.83 12.79 -3.18
C LYS A 160 -33.15 13.22 -4.47
#